data_4c09287abff4eaae069e1ca922828122
#
_entry.id   4c09287abff4eaae069e1ca922828122
#
_cell.length_a   1.000
_cell.length_b   1.000
_cell.length_c   1.000
_cell.angle_alpha   90.00
_cell.angle_beta   90.00
_cell.angle_gamma   90.00
#
_symmetry.space_group_name_H-M   'P 1'
#
loop_
_entity.id
_entity.type
_entity.pdbx_description
1 polymer ?
#
loop_
_entity_poly.entity_id
_entity_poly.type
_entity_poly.pdbx_seq_one_letter_code
_entity_poly.pdbx_strand_id
1 'polypeptide(L)'
;MAARRYWQQVNVATPHADMVSGAVALEVQHPWSDLLLSRRKSVETRTYPFPPWLIGERIHVLQSPPGTPGVSAVPDEVYSGDTRFPLVGWIVVGECFRYESRQSWESDAARHCIPTDEAGAYGWSDEREIYGWVIESAGANDSTEQTLDRSLHRVHRSFFAAPSEADVQRAEVVPPTAPPVDAFAAHGPLEMLAQRMRASSTEK
;
A
#
# COMPACT_ATOMS: atom_id res chain seq x y z
N MET A 1 -15.39 -12.34 -7.87
CA MET A 1 -15.58 -11.61 -9.14
C MET A 1 -15.31 -10.10 -9.02
N ALA A 2 -15.68 -9.42 -7.95
CA ALA A 2 -15.48 -7.96 -7.78
C ALA A 2 -14.00 -7.53 -7.74
N ALA A 3 -13.14 -8.23 -7.01
CA ALA A 3 -11.71 -7.90 -6.90
C ALA A 3 -10.99 -7.94 -8.26
N ARG A 4 -11.30 -8.93 -9.12
CA ARG A 4 -10.71 -9.03 -10.46
C ARG A 4 -11.09 -7.86 -11.36
N ARG A 5 -12.34 -7.35 -11.26
CA ARG A 5 -12.80 -6.18 -12.02
C ARG A 5 -12.12 -4.89 -11.53
N TYR A 6 -11.96 -4.73 -10.21
CA TYR A 6 -11.25 -3.59 -9.65
C TYR A 6 -9.83 -3.48 -10.24
N TRP A 7 -9.05 -4.55 -10.20
CA TRP A 7 -7.67 -4.55 -10.69
C TRP A 7 -7.55 -4.39 -12.21
N GLN A 8 -8.55 -4.83 -12.97
CA GLN A 8 -8.63 -4.57 -14.42
C GLN A 8 -8.92 -3.10 -14.73
N GLN A 9 -9.73 -2.42 -13.91
CA GLN A 9 -10.11 -1.01 -14.12
C GLN A 9 -8.99 -0.04 -13.73
N VAL A 10 -8.17 -0.39 -12.76
CA VAL A 10 -7.09 0.48 -12.25
C VAL A 10 -5.94 0.61 -13.25
N ASN A 11 -6.00 -0.11 -14.37
CA ASN A 11 -5.02 -0.07 -15.45
C ASN A 11 -3.57 -0.12 -14.93
N VAL A 12 -3.35 -0.86 -13.87
CA VAL A 12 -2.02 -1.24 -13.42
C VAL A 12 -1.49 -2.08 -14.57
N ALA A 13 -0.65 -1.48 -15.40
CA ALA A 13 0.00 -2.13 -16.53
C ALA A 13 0.53 -3.46 -16.01
N THR A 14 -0.14 -4.52 -16.36
CA THR A 14 0.01 -5.91 -15.95
C THR A 14 1.19 -6.11 -14.98
N PRO A 15 0.97 -5.99 -13.66
CA PRO A 15 2.05 -6.21 -12.69
C PRO A 15 2.46 -7.69 -12.65
N HIS A 16 1.92 -8.46 -13.56
CA HIS A 16 1.98 -9.92 -13.55
C HIS A 16 3.40 -10.49 -13.61
N ALA A 17 4.30 -9.86 -14.33
CA ALA A 17 5.69 -10.34 -14.41
C ALA A 17 6.52 -9.84 -13.21
N ASP A 18 6.33 -8.58 -12.81
CA ASP A 18 7.17 -7.92 -11.81
C ASP A 18 6.76 -8.27 -10.38
N MET A 19 5.46 -8.52 -10.15
CA MET A 19 4.97 -8.98 -8.86
C MET A 19 5.17 -10.49 -8.61
N VAL A 20 5.38 -11.30 -9.63
CA VAL A 20 5.64 -12.75 -9.50
C VAL A 20 7.10 -13.06 -9.20
N SER A 21 8.03 -12.13 -9.40
CA SER A 21 9.46 -12.35 -9.21
C SER A 21 9.98 -12.23 -7.76
N GLY A 22 9.07 -12.21 -6.77
CA GLY A 22 9.46 -12.38 -5.35
C GLY A 22 9.85 -11.12 -4.60
N ALA A 23 9.62 -9.93 -5.17
CA ALA A 23 10.01 -8.67 -4.54
C ALA A 23 8.84 -7.68 -4.38
N VAL A 24 7.67 -8.19 -3.99
CA VAL A 24 6.51 -7.33 -3.66
C VAL A 24 6.55 -6.99 -2.18
N ALA A 25 6.36 -5.72 -1.86
CA ALA A 25 6.20 -5.23 -0.50
C ALA A 25 4.89 -4.48 -0.32
N LEU A 26 4.27 -4.65 0.83
CA LEU A 26 3.10 -3.91 1.28
C LEU A 26 3.53 -2.89 2.33
N GLU A 27 3.25 -1.61 2.09
CA GLU A 27 3.38 -0.59 3.12
C GLU A 27 2.33 -0.80 4.22
N VAL A 28 2.81 -0.96 5.45
CA VAL A 28 1.98 -1.04 6.65
C VAL A 28 2.55 -0.10 7.70
N GLN A 29 1.71 0.79 8.19
CA GLN A 29 2.09 1.76 9.21
C GLN A 29 2.27 1.09 10.59
N HIS A 30 3.30 1.53 11.34
CA HIS A 30 3.40 1.18 12.76
C HIS A 30 2.21 1.82 13.55
N PRO A 31 1.54 1.12 14.50
CA PRO A 31 1.89 -0.20 15.05
C PRO A 31 1.20 -1.38 14.35
N TRP A 32 0.46 -1.16 13.25
CA TRP A 32 -0.30 -2.22 12.58
C TRP A 32 0.60 -3.31 12.00
N SER A 33 1.80 -2.94 11.54
CA SER A 33 2.82 -3.90 11.09
C SER A 33 3.21 -4.89 12.19
N ASP A 34 3.43 -4.41 13.42
CA ASP A 34 3.80 -5.26 14.55
C ASP A 34 2.67 -6.21 14.95
N LEU A 35 1.42 -5.71 14.87
CA LEU A 35 0.24 -6.53 15.15
C LEU A 35 0.06 -7.64 14.10
N LEU A 36 0.36 -7.36 12.83
CA LEU A 36 0.34 -8.37 11.76
C LEU A 36 1.41 -9.42 11.99
N LEU A 37 2.67 -8.99 12.17
CA LEU A 37 3.81 -9.89 12.30
C LEU A 37 3.74 -10.75 13.59
N SER A 38 3.21 -10.20 14.67
CA SER A 38 2.93 -10.95 15.90
C SER A 38 1.66 -11.81 15.83
N ARG A 39 0.93 -11.79 14.69
CA ARG A 39 -0.32 -12.52 14.48
C ARG A 39 -1.46 -12.13 15.43
N ARG A 40 -1.34 -11.01 16.13
CA ARG A 40 -2.44 -10.44 16.93
C ARG A 40 -3.52 -9.86 16.03
N LYS A 41 -3.14 -9.26 14.90
CA LYS A 41 -4.02 -8.80 13.84
C LYS A 41 -4.03 -9.87 12.74
N SER A 42 -5.14 -10.59 12.60
CA SER A 42 -5.29 -11.66 11.61
C SER A 42 -6.09 -11.24 10.37
N VAL A 43 -6.61 -10.00 10.34
CA VAL A 43 -7.25 -9.40 9.19
C VAL A 43 -6.69 -7.99 8.98
N GLU A 44 -6.05 -7.76 7.86
CA GLU A 44 -5.70 -6.41 7.40
C GLU A 44 -6.89 -5.77 6.71
N THR A 45 -7.16 -4.50 6.98
CA THR A 45 -8.30 -3.78 6.40
C THR A 45 -7.85 -2.69 5.44
N ARG A 46 -8.48 -2.64 4.26
CA ARG A 46 -8.17 -1.67 3.21
C ARG A 46 -9.45 -1.22 2.51
N THR A 47 -9.39 -0.07 1.85
CA THR A 47 -10.49 0.47 1.01
C THR A 47 -10.46 -0.06 -0.43
N TYR A 48 -9.70 -1.10 -0.67
CA TYR A 48 -9.56 -1.76 -1.97
C TYR A 48 -9.26 -3.25 -1.77
N PRO A 49 -9.65 -4.11 -2.73
CA PRO A 49 -9.45 -5.54 -2.62
C PRO A 49 -7.97 -5.92 -2.75
N PHE A 50 -7.59 -7.02 -2.12
CA PHE A 50 -6.27 -7.61 -2.32
C PHE A 50 -6.10 -8.10 -3.76
N PRO A 51 -4.91 -7.98 -4.37
CA PRO A 51 -4.64 -8.49 -5.71
C PRO A 51 -4.83 -10.01 -5.77
N PRO A 52 -5.74 -10.53 -6.61
CA PRO A 52 -6.08 -11.95 -6.59
C PRO A 52 -4.92 -12.87 -7.00
N TRP A 53 -3.94 -12.36 -7.73
CA TRP A 53 -2.73 -13.10 -8.12
C TRP A 53 -1.65 -13.16 -7.03
N LEU A 54 -1.80 -12.41 -5.94
CA LEU A 54 -0.94 -12.47 -4.76
C LEU A 54 -1.53 -13.31 -3.62
N ILE A 55 -2.75 -13.87 -3.79
CA ILE A 55 -3.34 -14.80 -2.81
C ILE A 55 -2.44 -16.04 -2.72
N GLY A 56 -2.04 -16.37 -1.50
CA GLY A 56 -1.13 -17.48 -1.21
C GLY A 56 0.36 -17.15 -1.39
N GLU A 57 0.68 -15.97 -1.96
CA GLU A 57 2.06 -15.56 -2.15
C GLU A 57 2.62 -14.84 -0.93
N ARG A 58 3.91 -15.02 -0.69
CA ARG A 58 4.64 -14.31 0.36
C ARG A 58 4.97 -12.90 -0.12
N ILE A 59 4.50 -11.88 0.61
CA ILE A 59 4.84 -10.48 0.34
C ILE A 59 5.55 -9.87 1.55
N HIS A 60 6.50 -8.99 1.31
CA HIS A 60 7.24 -8.30 2.37
C HIS A 60 6.38 -7.22 3.02
N VAL A 61 6.67 -6.92 4.29
CA VAL A 61 6.05 -5.80 5.03
C VAL A 61 7.06 -4.66 5.09
N LEU A 62 6.75 -3.57 4.38
CA LEU A 62 7.47 -2.31 4.41
C LEU A 62 6.84 -1.44 5.51
N GLN A 63 7.55 -1.27 6.62
CA GLN A 63 7.02 -0.51 7.74
C GLN A 63 7.18 0.99 7.49
N SER A 64 6.09 1.73 7.60
CA SER A 64 6.14 3.18 7.68
C SER A 64 5.92 3.67 9.13
N PRO A 65 6.48 4.86 9.48
CA PRO A 65 6.29 5.43 10.81
C PRO A 65 4.82 5.77 11.06
N PRO A 66 4.43 5.96 12.33
CA PRO A 66 3.11 6.50 12.67
C PRO A 66 2.87 7.83 11.96
N GLY A 67 1.66 8.03 11.44
CA GLY A 67 1.31 9.23 10.70
C GLY A 67 -0.19 9.36 10.49
N THR A 68 -0.59 10.25 9.61
CA THR A 68 -2.00 10.46 9.28
C THR A 68 -2.60 9.19 8.66
N PRO A 69 -3.71 8.68 9.21
CA PRO A 69 -4.41 7.53 8.67
C PRO A 69 -4.71 7.64 7.18
N GLY A 70 -4.38 6.61 6.40
CA GLY A 70 -4.64 6.55 4.96
C GLY A 70 -3.70 7.42 4.10
N VAL A 71 -2.74 8.12 4.71
CA VAL A 71 -1.70 8.87 4.01
C VAL A 71 -0.39 8.08 4.05
N SER A 72 0.15 7.75 2.88
CA SER A 72 1.45 7.10 2.81
C SER A 72 2.56 8.08 3.20
N ALA A 73 3.47 7.62 4.08
CA ALA A 73 4.69 8.33 4.42
C ALA A 73 5.88 7.86 3.58
N VAL A 74 5.75 6.74 2.87
CA VAL A 74 6.80 6.18 2.03
C VAL A 74 6.83 6.90 0.69
N PRO A 75 7.97 7.37 0.19
CA PRO A 75 8.09 7.93 -1.16
C PRO A 75 7.78 6.88 -2.23
N ASP A 76 7.56 7.32 -3.48
CA ASP A 76 7.22 6.42 -4.59
C ASP A 76 8.37 5.48 -4.98
N GLU A 77 9.58 5.84 -4.59
CA GLU A 77 10.76 4.99 -4.67
C GLU A 77 11.46 4.92 -3.32
N VAL A 78 11.77 3.71 -2.87
CA VAL A 78 12.49 3.45 -1.63
C VAL A 78 13.50 2.32 -1.82
N TYR A 79 14.70 2.51 -1.27
CA TYR A 79 15.69 1.45 -1.20
C TYR A 79 15.36 0.47 -0.06
N SER A 80 15.39 -0.81 -0.34
CA SER A 80 15.00 -1.85 0.62
C SER A 80 15.85 -1.89 1.90
N GLY A 81 17.06 -1.33 1.84
CA GLY A 81 17.95 -1.12 3.00
C GLY A 81 17.75 0.22 3.72
N ASP A 82 16.77 1.05 3.33
CA ASP A 82 16.48 2.31 4.02
C ASP A 82 15.90 2.05 5.41
N THR A 83 16.65 2.42 6.44
CA THR A 83 16.26 2.21 7.84
C THR A 83 15.06 3.06 8.29
N ARG A 84 14.66 4.07 7.49
CA ARG A 84 13.45 4.86 7.75
C ARG A 84 12.18 4.10 7.36
N PHE A 85 12.31 3.18 6.39
CA PHE A 85 11.24 2.35 5.86
C PHE A 85 11.71 0.90 5.76
N PRO A 86 11.94 0.23 6.91
CA PRO A 86 12.52 -1.11 6.92
C PRO A 86 11.54 -2.16 6.41
N LEU A 87 12.08 -3.19 5.75
CA LEU A 87 11.38 -4.44 5.53
C LEU A 87 11.42 -5.25 6.83
N VAL A 88 10.34 -5.21 7.60
CA VAL A 88 10.30 -5.78 8.97
C VAL A 88 9.86 -7.25 9.02
N GLY A 89 9.34 -7.78 7.91
CA GLY A 89 8.86 -9.14 7.87
C GLY A 89 8.09 -9.44 6.59
N TRP A 90 7.24 -10.44 6.66
CA TRP A 90 6.43 -10.91 5.54
C TRP A 90 5.06 -11.40 6.00
N ILE A 91 4.11 -11.41 5.09
CA ILE A 91 2.77 -11.96 5.28
C ILE A 91 2.38 -12.79 4.07
N VAL A 92 1.44 -13.73 4.27
CA VAL A 92 0.70 -14.43 3.23
C VAL A 92 -0.78 -14.14 3.44
N VAL A 93 -1.46 -13.64 2.43
CA VAL A 93 -2.91 -13.43 2.44
C VAL A 93 -3.59 -14.61 1.79
N GLY A 94 -4.42 -15.34 2.54
CA GLY A 94 -5.14 -16.52 2.04
C GLY A 94 -6.48 -16.18 1.39
N GLU A 95 -7.14 -15.12 1.86
CA GLU A 95 -8.46 -14.72 1.40
C GLU A 95 -8.64 -13.20 1.45
N CYS A 96 -9.47 -12.70 0.55
CA CYS A 96 -9.93 -11.31 0.56
C CYS A 96 -11.46 -11.27 0.43
N PHE A 97 -12.12 -10.59 1.35
CA PHE A 97 -13.57 -10.38 1.35
C PHE A 97 -13.92 -8.91 1.54
N ARG A 98 -15.16 -8.55 1.24
CA ARG A 98 -15.70 -7.22 1.53
C ARG A 98 -16.61 -7.30 2.74
N TYR A 99 -16.49 -6.35 3.67
CA TYR A 99 -17.48 -6.19 4.73
C TYR A 99 -18.78 -5.63 4.15
N GLU A 100 -19.89 -6.32 4.36
CA GLU A 100 -21.19 -5.97 3.80
C GLU A 100 -21.94 -4.93 4.66
N SER A 101 -21.54 -4.77 5.93
CA SER A 101 -22.18 -3.87 6.86
C SER A 101 -21.24 -3.43 7.98
N ARG A 102 -21.59 -2.32 8.63
CA ARG A 102 -20.93 -1.86 9.85
C ARG A 102 -20.93 -2.94 10.93
N GLN A 103 -22.06 -3.61 11.12
CA GLN A 103 -22.21 -4.68 12.12
C GLN A 103 -21.22 -5.82 11.88
N SER A 104 -21.03 -6.26 10.63
CA SER A 104 -20.08 -7.32 10.29
C SER A 104 -18.65 -6.88 10.56
N TRP A 105 -18.31 -5.61 10.27
CA TRP A 105 -17.02 -5.04 10.56
C TRP A 105 -16.76 -4.94 12.07
N GLU A 106 -17.70 -4.39 12.84
CA GLU A 106 -17.59 -4.28 14.31
C GLU A 106 -17.48 -5.66 14.99
N SER A 107 -18.21 -6.65 14.50
CA SER A 107 -18.12 -8.01 15.00
C SER A 107 -16.76 -8.67 14.78
N ASP A 108 -16.00 -8.19 13.80
CA ASP A 108 -14.66 -8.67 13.44
C ASP A 108 -13.52 -7.87 14.11
N ALA A 109 -13.84 -6.96 15.03
CA ALA A 109 -12.89 -6.07 15.70
C ALA A 109 -11.69 -6.80 16.34
N ALA A 110 -11.91 -7.98 16.88
CA ALA A 110 -10.85 -8.80 17.46
C ALA A 110 -9.81 -9.26 16.41
N ARG A 111 -10.22 -9.43 15.14
CA ARG A 111 -9.33 -9.87 14.07
C ARG A 111 -8.60 -8.71 13.40
N HIS A 112 -9.28 -7.60 13.16
CA HIS A 112 -8.65 -6.43 12.51
C HIS A 112 -8.01 -5.45 13.51
N CYS A 113 -8.26 -5.58 14.79
CA CYS A 113 -7.68 -4.78 15.89
C CYS A 113 -7.95 -3.25 15.81
N ILE A 114 -8.90 -2.80 15.01
CA ILE A 114 -9.29 -1.40 14.95
C ILE A 114 -10.42 -1.18 15.96
N PRO A 115 -10.33 -0.19 16.87
CA PRO A 115 -11.40 0.14 17.79
C PRO A 115 -12.70 0.47 17.03
N THR A 116 -13.84 0.03 17.53
CA THR A 116 -15.14 0.21 16.85
C THR A 116 -15.64 1.65 16.94
N ASP A 117 -15.11 2.44 17.86
CA ASP A 117 -15.34 3.89 18.00
C ASP A 117 -14.33 4.74 17.21
N GLU A 118 -13.37 4.10 16.51
CA GLU A 118 -12.39 4.78 15.68
C GLU A 118 -13.08 5.53 14.53
N ALA A 119 -12.82 6.83 14.47
CA ALA A 119 -13.29 7.68 13.39
C ALA A 119 -12.18 7.93 12.35
N GLY A 120 -12.58 8.27 11.14
CA GLY A 120 -11.64 8.65 10.08
C GLY A 120 -11.23 7.50 9.17
N ALA A 121 -9.98 7.51 8.72
CA ALA A 121 -9.53 6.65 7.63
C ALA A 121 -9.46 5.15 7.99
N TYR A 122 -9.32 4.79 9.25
CA TYR A 122 -9.28 3.40 9.69
C TYR A 122 -10.66 2.85 10.10
N GLY A 123 -11.58 3.71 10.58
CA GLY A 123 -12.90 3.30 11.03
C GLY A 123 -13.87 2.96 9.90
N TRP A 124 -15.06 2.48 10.27
CA TRP A 124 -16.14 2.24 9.32
C TRP A 124 -16.60 3.54 8.65
N SER A 125 -16.94 3.46 7.39
CA SER A 125 -17.61 4.53 6.64
C SER A 125 -18.57 3.93 5.62
N ASP A 126 -19.80 4.46 5.57
CA ASP A 126 -20.80 4.05 4.57
C ASP A 126 -20.49 4.58 3.16
N GLU A 127 -19.55 5.53 3.05
CA GLU A 127 -19.16 6.15 1.78
C GLU A 127 -18.08 5.38 1.02
N ARG A 128 -17.48 4.34 1.62
CA ARG A 128 -16.39 3.58 1.02
C ARG A 128 -16.52 2.09 1.30
N GLU A 129 -16.09 1.31 0.35
CA GLU A 129 -15.95 -0.13 0.56
C GLU A 129 -14.78 -0.43 1.49
N ILE A 130 -14.97 -1.38 2.40
CA ILE A 130 -13.92 -1.88 3.29
C ILE A 130 -13.73 -3.37 3.01
N TYR A 131 -12.49 -3.74 2.75
CA TYR A 131 -12.08 -5.10 2.49
C TYR A 131 -11.26 -5.64 3.65
N GLY A 132 -11.51 -6.90 4.02
CA GLY A 132 -10.70 -7.68 4.95
C GLY A 132 -9.79 -8.62 4.16
N TRP A 133 -8.49 -8.58 4.46
CA TRP A 133 -7.48 -9.49 3.92
C TRP A 133 -7.06 -10.44 5.04
N VAL A 134 -7.46 -11.70 4.92
CA VAL A 134 -7.18 -12.72 5.94
C VAL A 134 -5.72 -13.12 5.87
N ILE A 135 -5.00 -12.92 6.95
CA ILE A 135 -3.59 -13.29 7.07
C ILE A 135 -3.49 -14.77 7.43
N GLU A 136 -3.08 -15.57 6.47
CA GLU A 136 -2.87 -17.00 6.64
C GLU A 136 -1.60 -17.30 7.43
N SER A 137 -0.53 -16.59 7.11
CA SER A 137 0.75 -16.70 7.82
C SER A 137 1.50 -15.36 7.80
N ALA A 138 2.36 -15.17 8.79
CA ALA A 138 3.21 -14.00 8.92
C ALA A 138 4.47 -14.37 9.71
N GLY A 139 5.55 -13.64 9.47
CA GLY A 139 6.79 -13.76 10.22
C GLY A 139 7.61 -12.48 10.16
N ALA A 140 8.36 -12.21 11.24
CA ALA A 140 9.37 -11.17 11.22
C ALA A 140 10.57 -11.64 10.39
N ASN A 141 11.29 -10.69 9.80
CA ASN A 141 12.57 -11.00 9.17
C ASN A 141 13.59 -11.31 10.28
N ASP A 142 14.25 -12.44 10.17
CA ASP A 142 15.44 -12.70 10.97
C ASP A 142 16.58 -11.80 10.47
N SER A 143 17.46 -11.40 11.39
CA SER A 143 18.64 -10.56 11.05
C SER A 143 19.59 -11.20 10.03
N THR A 144 19.37 -12.48 9.72
CA THR A 144 20.10 -13.28 8.73
C THR A 144 19.36 -13.41 7.39
N GLU A 145 18.06 -13.05 7.32
CA GLU A 145 17.34 -13.01 6.03
C GLU A 145 17.91 -11.87 5.19
N GLN A 146 18.41 -12.20 4.02
CA GLN A 146 18.99 -11.24 3.09
C GLN A 146 17.97 -10.14 2.84
N THR A 147 18.27 -8.95 3.32
CA THR A 147 17.57 -7.74 2.89
C THR A 147 17.65 -7.70 1.36
N LEU A 148 16.52 -7.55 0.72
CA LEU A 148 16.47 -7.31 -0.72
C LEU A 148 17.34 -6.06 -0.98
N ASP A 149 18.51 -6.25 -1.60
CA ASP A 149 19.38 -5.16 -1.99
C ASP A 149 18.89 -4.55 -3.32
N ARG A 150 17.71 -3.90 -3.27
CA ARG A 150 17.00 -3.41 -4.45
C ARG A 150 16.21 -2.15 -4.15
N SER A 151 16.03 -1.32 -5.17
CA SER A 151 15.03 -0.26 -5.17
C SER A 151 13.65 -0.86 -5.35
N LEU A 152 12.70 -0.37 -4.56
CA LEU A 152 11.28 -0.69 -4.63
C LEU A 152 10.53 0.53 -5.14
N HIS A 153 9.70 0.37 -6.15
CA HIS A 153 8.86 1.42 -6.72
C HIS A 153 7.40 1.19 -6.38
N ARG A 154 6.67 2.25 -6.06
CA ARG A 154 5.23 2.17 -5.82
C ARG A 154 4.52 1.77 -7.11
N VAL A 155 3.85 0.62 -7.08
CA VAL A 155 3.08 0.10 -8.21
C VAL A 155 1.60 0.40 -8.09
N HIS A 156 1.07 0.42 -6.88
CA HIS A 156 -0.32 0.78 -6.61
C HIS A 156 -0.56 1.06 -5.13
N ARG A 157 -1.04 2.25 -4.79
CA ARG A 157 -1.36 2.64 -3.40
C ARG A 157 -0.25 2.25 -2.41
N SER A 158 -0.47 1.21 -1.59
CA SER A 158 0.50 0.74 -0.62
C SER A 158 1.38 -0.40 -1.13
N PHE A 159 1.26 -0.81 -2.40
CA PHE A 159 2.11 -1.86 -2.95
C PHE A 159 3.33 -1.29 -3.65
N PHE A 160 4.46 -1.92 -3.38
CA PHE A 160 5.75 -1.66 -3.98
C PHE A 160 6.28 -2.95 -4.62
N ALA A 161 7.03 -2.80 -5.70
CA ALA A 161 7.72 -3.92 -6.33
C ALA A 161 9.12 -3.49 -6.77
N ALA A 162 10.05 -4.43 -6.78
CA ALA A 162 11.30 -4.24 -7.49
C ALA A 162 11.05 -4.34 -8.99
N PRO A 163 11.67 -3.49 -9.82
CA PRO A 163 11.62 -3.63 -11.26
C PRO A 163 12.19 -5.00 -11.67
N SER A 164 11.59 -5.61 -12.68
CA SER A 164 12.13 -6.85 -13.24
C SER A 164 13.46 -6.58 -13.94
N GLU A 165 14.31 -7.61 -14.05
CA GLU A 165 15.55 -7.50 -14.81
C GLU A 165 15.30 -7.08 -16.28
N ALA A 166 14.17 -7.50 -16.83
CA ALA A 166 13.74 -7.11 -18.18
C ALA A 166 13.41 -5.62 -18.30
N ASP A 167 12.85 -5.02 -17.25
CA ASP A 167 12.53 -3.59 -17.23
C ASP A 167 13.77 -2.73 -17.02
N VAL A 168 14.72 -3.18 -16.19
CA VAL A 168 16.03 -2.54 -16.02
C VAL A 168 16.78 -2.53 -17.35
N GLN A 169 16.84 -3.65 -18.06
CA GLN A 169 17.50 -3.74 -19.37
C GLN A 169 16.81 -2.88 -20.43
N ARG A 170 15.47 -2.77 -20.39
CA ARG A 170 14.72 -1.92 -21.31
C ARG A 170 14.93 -0.44 -21.03
N ALA A 171 15.05 -0.03 -19.78
CA ALA A 171 15.33 1.35 -19.37
C ALA A 171 16.75 1.78 -19.80
N GLU A 172 17.73 0.87 -19.75
CA GLU A 172 19.11 1.14 -20.21
C GLU A 172 19.22 1.33 -21.73
N VAL A 173 18.30 0.70 -22.50
CA VAL A 173 18.33 0.76 -23.99
C VAL A 173 17.62 2.01 -24.53
N VAL A 174 16.72 2.63 -23.77
CA VAL A 174 16.07 3.88 -24.17
C VAL A 174 16.88 5.07 -23.63
N PRO A 175 17.63 5.81 -24.48
CA PRO A 175 18.30 7.01 -24.00
C PRO A 175 17.23 7.99 -23.49
N PRO A 176 17.48 8.73 -22.39
CA PRO A 176 16.53 9.65 -21.85
C PRO A 176 16.17 10.70 -22.90
N THR A 177 14.98 10.58 -23.46
CA THR A 177 14.40 11.64 -24.27
C THR A 177 14.11 12.76 -23.30
N ALA A 178 14.87 13.84 -23.37
CA ALA A 178 14.64 15.01 -22.54
C ALA A 178 13.16 15.40 -22.66
N PRO A 179 12.42 15.54 -21.56
CA PRO A 179 11.04 15.98 -21.63
C PRO A 179 11.00 17.36 -22.28
N PRO A 180 10.02 17.66 -23.13
CA PRO A 180 9.86 18.99 -23.68
C PRO A 180 9.69 19.98 -22.52
N VAL A 181 10.47 21.04 -22.50
CA VAL A 181 10.63 22.02 -21.42
C VAL A 181 9.33 22.76 -21.08
N ASP A 182 8.25 22.61 -21.86
CA ASP A 182 7.01 23.38 -21.75
C ASP A 182 5.82 22.66 -21.10
N ALA A 183 6.00 21.46 -20.54
CA ALA A 183 4.87 20.68 -20.01
C ALA A 183 4.54 20.97 -18.52
N PHE A 184 5.27 21.80 -17.81
CA PHE A 184 5.08 22.10 -16.40
C PHE A 184 4.56 23.49 -16.05
N ALA A 185 3.97 24.21 -16.99
CA ALA A 185 3.32 25.50 -16.76
C ALA A 185 1.80 25.39 -16.68
N ALA A 186 1.25 24.58 -15.78
CA ALA A 186 -0.15 24.63 -15.42
C ALA A 186 -0.34 24.09 -14.00
N HIS A 187 -0.38 25.02 -13.05
CA HIS A 187 -1.03 24.95 -11.73
C HIS A 187 -1.10 23.59 -11.04
N GLY A 188 -0.10 23.28 -10.22
CA GLY A 188 -0.07 22.07 -9.41
C GLY A 188 -1.15 22.09 -8.30
N PRO A 189 -1.56 20.90 -7.81
CA PRO A 189 -2.61 20.73 -6.78
C PRO A 189 -2.36 21.53 -5.49
N LEU A 190 -1.12 21.88 -5.18
CA LEU A 190 -0.74 22.67 -4.01
C LEU A 190 -1.12 24.16 -4.10
N GLU A 191 -1.18 24.73 -5.31
CA GLU A 191 -1.62 26.14 -5.45
C GLU A 191 -3.13 26.29 -5.28
N MET A 192 -3.93 25.31 -5.72
CA MET A 192 -5.37 25.31 -5.47
C MET A 192 -5.71 25.16 -3.99
N LEU A 193 -4.91 24.42 -3.23
CA LEU A 193 -5.06 24.30 -1.77
C LEU A 193 -4.70 25.61 -1.07
N ALA A 194 -3.64 26.28 -1.49
CA ALA A 194 -3.21 27.57 -0.97
C ALA A 194 -4.20 28.71 -1.27
N GLN A 195 -4.87 28.70 -2.42
CA GLN A 195 -5.93 29.65 -2.75
C GLN A 195 -7.19 29.43 -1.91
N ARG A 196 -7.60 28.18 -1.65
CA ARG A 196 -8.73 27.89 -0.77
C ARG A 196 -8.48 28.32 0.68
N MET A 197 -7.28 28.14 1.19
CA MET A 197 -6.93 28.57 2.55
C MET A 197 -6.87 30.10 2.71
N ARG A 198 -6.55 30.86 1.66
CA ARG A 198 -6.60 32.33 1.69
C ARG A 198 -8.00 32.90 1.59
N ALA A 199 -8.90 32.24 0.86
CA ALA A 199 -10.30 32.68 0.73
C ALA A 199 -11.10 32.53 2.03
N SER A 200 -10.77 31.54 2.88
CA SER A 200 -11.43 31.33 4.17
C SER A 200 -10.95 32.25 5.29
N SER A 201 -9.87 33.02 5.08
CA SER A 201 -9.32 33.94 6.08
C SER A 201 -9.82 35.40 5.95
N THR A 202 -10.63 35.72 4.95
CA THR A 202 -11.12 37.06 4.67
C THR A 202 -12.57 37.30 5.09
N GLU A 203 -13.25 36.30 5.69
CA GLU A 203 -14.60 36.45 6.25
C GLU A 203 -14.54 36.32 7.78
N LYS A 204 -13.87 37.29 8.42
CA LYS A 204 -14.08 37.60 9.85
C LYS A 204 -13.95 39.10 10.09
#